data_4aed27affb9d97bbb7e22c6d6e59fff4
#
_entry.id   4aed27affb9d97bbb7e22c6d6e59fff4
#
_cell.length_a   1.000
_cell.length_b   1.000
_cell.length_c   1.000
_cell.angle_alpha   90.00
_cell.angle_beta   90.00
_cell.angle_gamma   90.00
#
_symmetry.space_group_name_H-M   'P 1'
#
loop_
_entity.id
_entity.type
_entity.pdbx_description
1 polymer ?
#
loop_
_entity_poly.entity_id
_entity_poly.type
_entity_poly.pdbx_seq_one_letter_code
_entity_poly.pdbx_strand_id
1 'polypeptide(L)'
;MKSITLKNITHTYGKHTVLHDVTLSLPIGKMIAICGPSGCGKTTLLNIIGLLERPSGGSVQYDEMEVRANSSRAVKKLRYTIGFLFQNYGLSDNDTVLWNMMSAMEYVKTGKEEKKKCIAQALEKVGLYGIEQQKICQLSGGEQQRVALAKLMVKPCELILTDEPTGNLDEENRDIVVSILRDLNQKGKTVVMVTHDPVLAKRCDEVILLEKHI
;
A
#
# COMPACT_ATOMS: atom_id res chain seq x y z
N MET A 1 -9.08 -11.00 -7.24
CA MET A 1 -9.65 -10.79 -5.87
C MET A 1 -11.11 -10.37 -6.02
N LYS A 2 -12.02 -10.94 -5.21
CA LYS A 2 -13.47 -10.68 -5.30
C LYS A 2 -14.02 -9.88 -4.11
N SER A 3 -13.48 -10.09 -2.93
CA SER A 3 -13.90 -9.42 -1.70
C SER A 3 -12.81 -9.36 -0.64
N ILE A 4 -12.87 -8.34 0.22
CA ILE A 4 -12.08 -8.24 1.46
C ILE A 4 -13.06 -7.85 2.56
N THR A 5 -13.18 -8.67 3.60
CA THR A 5 -14.09 -8.43 4.72
C THR A 5 -13.36 -8.59 6.05
N LEU A 6 -13.55 -7.63 6.91
CA LEU A 6 -13.10 -7.65 8.29
C LEU A 6 -14.32 -7.90 9.17
N LYS A 7 -14.22 -8.87 10.10
CA LYS A 7 -15.31 -9.24 11.00
C LYS A 7 -14.87 -9.11 12.44
N ASN A 8 -15.52 -8.20 13.18
CA ASN A 8 -15.35 -7.99 14.62
C ASN A 8 -13.87 -7.79 15.01
N ILE A 9 -13.13 -7.01 14.21
CA ILE A 9 -11.70 -6.78 14.44
C ILE A 9 -11.50 -5.99 15.72
N THR A 10 -10.82 -6.62 16.66
CA THR A 10 -10.32 -5.99 17.88
C THR A 10 -8.81 -6.12 17.93
N HIS A 11 -8.10 -5.05 18.27
CA HIS A 11 -6.65 -5.08 18.43
C HIS A 11 -6.19 -4.27 19.62
N THR A 12 -5.25 -4.86 20.38
CA THR A 12 -4.75 -4.32 21.64
C THR A 12 -3.23 -4.39 21.69
N TYR A 13 -2.57 -3.29 21.99
CA TYR A 13 -1.14 -3.20 22.30
C TYR A 13 -0.96 -3.14 23.83
N GLY A 14 -0.52 -4.24 24.43
CA GLY A 14 -0.45 -4.36 25.89
C GLY A 14 -1.83 -4.20 26.53
N LYS A 15 -2.06 -3.09 27.24
CA LYS A 15 -3.36 -2.77 27.88
C LYS A 15 -4.22 -1.78 27.08
N HIS A 16 -3.70 -1.26 25.96
CA HIS A 16 -4.36 -0.23 25.17
C HIS A 16 -5.05 -0.84 23.97
N THR A 17 -6.38 -0.83 23.94
CA THR A 17 -7.18 -1.26 22.79
C THR A 17 -7.27 -0.12 21.79
N VAL A 18 -6.79 -0.35 20.56
CA VAL A 18 -6.75 0.64 19.48
C VAL A 18 -7.84 0.41 18.43
N LEU A 19 -8.34 -0.83 18.31
CA LEU A 19 -9.48 -1.18 17.46
C LEU A 19 -10.45 -2.02 18.30
N HIS A 20 -11.72 -1.64 18.24
CA HIS A 20 -12.76 -2.32 19.01
C HIS A 20 -13.92 -2.69 18.08
N ASP A 21 -14.10 -4.01 17.85
CA ASP A 21 -15.23 -4.60 17.10
C ASP A 21 -15.48 -4.00 15.70
N VAL A 22 -14.41 -3.70 14.97
CA VAL A 22 -14.50 -3.11 13.63
C VAL A 22 -14.94 -4.16 12.62
N THR A 23 -16.12 -3.95 12.03
CA THR A 23 -16.64 -4.79 10.94
C THR A 23 -16.83 -3.94 9.71
N LEU A 24 -16.15 -4.32 8.60
CA LEU A 24 -16.27 -3.60 7.34
C LEU A 24 -16.00 -4.51 6.14
N SER A 25 -16.56 -4.15 5.00
CA SER A 25 -16.29 -4.78 3.70
C SER A 25 -15.72 -3.74 2.75
N LEU A 26 -14.57 -4.05 2.15
CA LEU A 26 -13.90 -3.15 1.22
C LEU A 26 -14.39 -3.41 -0.21
N PRO A 27 -14.94 -2.41 -0.90
CA PRO A 27 -15.33 -2.52 -2.30
C PRO A 27 -14.10 -2.71 -3.19
N ILE A 28 -14.14 -3.74 -4.04
CA ILE A 28 -13.04 -4.07 -4.93
C ILE A 28 -13.05 -3.15 -6.16
N GLY A 29 -11.85 -2.80 -6.65
CA GLY A 29 -11.69 -1.92 -7.80
C GLY A 29 -11.94 -0.44 -7.52
N LYS A 30 -12.09 -0.07 -6.24
CA LYS A 30 -12.30 1.31 -5.79
C LYS A 30 -11.04 1.90 -5.17
N MET A 31 -10.99 3.22 -5.14
CA MET A 31 -10.05 4.00 -4.36
C MET A 31 -10.72 4.45 -3.07
N ILE A 32 -10.25 3.97 -1.92
CA ILE A 32 -10.90 4.08 -0.62
C ILE A 32 -10.00 4.85 0.32
N ALA A 33 -10.52 5.87 1.00
CA ALA A 33 -9.83 6.56 2.08
C ALA A 33 -10.33 6.07 3.45
N ILE A 34 -9.41 5.72 4.34
CA ILE A 34 -9.68 5.50 5.76
C ILE A 34 -9.24 6.75 6.52
N CYS A 35 -10.21 7.47 7.05
CA CYS A 35 -10.01 8.72 7.77
C CYS A 35 -10.37 8.56 9.24
N GLY A 36 -9.88 9.46 10.08
CA GLY A 36 -10.19 9.49 11.50
C GLY A 36 -9.13 10.25 12.30
N PRO A 37 -9.37 10.54 13.59
CA PRO A 37 -8.44 11.28 14.43
C PRO A 37 -7.10 10.55 14.61
N SER A 38 -6.07 11.29 15.04
CA SER A 38 -4.76 10.67 15.34
C SER A 38 -4.92 9.64 16.49
N GLY A 39 -4.26 8.49 16.32
CA GLY A 39 -4.29 7.40 17.30
C GLY A 39 -5.57 6.55 17.33
N CYS A 40 -6.51 6.70 16.38
CA CYS A 40 -7.71 5.84 16.31
C CYS A 40 -7.47 4.47 15.67
N GLY A 41 -6.21 4.10 15.34
CA GLY A 41 -5.87 2.76 14.84
C GLY A 41 -5.87 2.61 13.31
N LYS A 42 -5.85 3.69 12.51
CA LYS A 42 -5.86 3.62 11.04
C LYS A 42 -4.72 2.78 10.46
N THR A 43 -3.49 3.08 10.86
CA THR A 43 -2.29 2.31 10.43
C THR A 43 -2.40 0.85 10.87
N THR A 44 -2.86 0.59 12.10
CA THR A 44 -3.10 -0.77 12.60
C THR A 44 -4.13 -1.50 11.75
N LEU A 45 -5.25 -0.83 11.43
CA LEU A 45 -6.28 -1.41 10.55
C LEU A 45 -5.73 -1.71 9.16
N LEU A 46 -4.92 -0.79 8.58
CA LEU A 46 -4.27 -0.98 7.29
C LEU A 46 -3.31 -2.18 7.32
N ASN A 47 -2.52 -2.34 8.38
CA ASN A 47 -1.60 -3.46 8.57
C ASN A 47 -2.35 -4.80 8.71
N ILE A 48 -3.50 -4.80 9.40
CA ILE A 48 -4.36 -5.98 9.54
C ILE A 48 -4.98 -6.35 8.18
N ILE A 49 -5.51 -5.39 7.43
CA ILE A 49 -5.98 -5.59 6.05
C ILE A 49 -4.85 -6.17 5.21
N GLY A 50 -3.66 -5.63 5.35
CA GLY A 50 -2.47 -6.05 4.61
C GLY A 50 -1.81 -7.35 5.09
N LEU A 51 -2.36 -8.02 6.09
CA LEU A 51 -1.83 -9.28 6.66
C LEU A 51 -0.40 -9.14 7.24
N LEU A 52 0.03 -7.92 7.55
CA LEU A 52 1.29 -7.64 8.24
C LEU A 52 1.14 -7.80 9.75
N GLU A 53 -0.06 -7.58 10.26
CA GLU A 53 -0.37 -7.66 11.68
C GLU A 53 -1.58 -8.58 11.93
N ARG A 54 -1.50 -9.38 13.00
CA ARG A 54 -2.59 -10.26 13.40
C ARG A 54 -3.49 -9.51 14.39
N PRO A 55 -4.81 -9.42 14.15
CA PRO A 55 -5.71 -8.84 15.12
C PRO A 55 -5.74 -9.69 16.42
N SER A 56 -6.00 -9.03 17.55
CA SER A 56 -6.18 -9.72 18.85
C SER A 56 -7.48 -10.51 18.88
N GLY A 57 -8.52 -10.05 18.16
CA GLY A 57 -9.81 -10.73 17.99
C GLY A 57 -10.39 -10.47 16.61
N GLY A 58 -11.37 -11.27 16.21
CA GLY A 58 -11.99 -11.17 14.90
C GLY A 58 -11.21 -11.89 13.79
N SER A 59 -11.62 -11.68 12.54
CA SER A 59 -11.01 -12.32 11.38
C SER A 59 -10.99 -11.45 10.14
N VAL A 60 -9.96 -11.66 9.30
CA VAL A 60 -9.83 -11.06 7.98
C VAL A 60 -10.12 -12.12 6.93
N GLN A 61 -11.01 -11.82 6.00
CA GLN A 61 -11.39 -12.73 4.92
C GLN A 61 -11.02 -12.10 3.57
N TYR A 62 -10.40 -12.91 2.72
CA TYR A 62 -10.14 -12.64 1.30
C TYR A 62 -10.88 -13.69 0.47
N ASP A 63 -11.74 -13.23 -0.43
CA ASP A 63 -12.55 -14.14 -1.26
C ASP A 63 -13.34 -15.15 -0.41
N GLU A 64 -13.97 -14.68 0.68
CA GLU A 64 -14.74 -15.47 1.67
C GLU A 64 -13.91 -16.44 2.52
N MET A 65 -12.62 -16.54 2.30
CA MET A 65 -11.72 -17.39 3.09
C MET A 65 -10.99 -16.58 4.15
N GLU A 66 -10.99 -17.07 5.38
CA GLU A 66 -10.16 -16.50 6.45
C GLU A 66 -8.69 -16.65 6.12
N VAL A 67 -7.95 -15.53 6.25
CA VAL A 67 -6.51 -15.48 6.06
C VAL A 67 -5.88 -14.87 7.31
N ARG A 68 -5.04 -15.66 7.99
CA ARG A 68 -4.32 -15.22 9.19
C ARG A 68 -2.94 -14.70 8.78
N ALA A 69 -2.51 -13.59 9.37
CA ALA A 69 -1.14 -13.10 9.23
C ALA A 69 -0.12 -14.20 9.56
N ASN A 70 1.04 -14.18 8.92
CA ASN A 70 2.11 -15.18 9.03
C ASN A 70 1.75 -16.61 8.55
N SER A 71 0.55 -16.82 7.98
CA SER A 71 0.20 -18.09 7.35
C SER A 71 0.79 -18.19 5.92
N SER A 72 0.90 -19.41 5.39
CA SER A 72 1.32 -19.63 4.00
C SER A 72 0.39 -18.93 3.00
N ARG A 73 -0.91 -18.80 3.33
CA ARG A 73 -1.87 -18.03 2.53
C ARG A 73 -1.58 -16.54 2.56
N ALA A 74 -1.23 -15.97 3.73
CA ALA A 74 -0.83 -14.58 3.86
C ALA A 74 0.44 -14.30 3.04
N VAL A 75 1.46 -15.14 3.15
CA VAL A 75 2.69 -15.04 2.35
C VAL A 75 2.38 -15.05 0.86
N LYS A 76 1.47 -15.91 0.40
CA LYS A 76 1.04 -15.95 -1.00
C LYS A 76 0.33 -14.64 -1.41
N LYS A 77 -0.55 -14.10 -0.56
CA LYS A 77 -1.23 -12.80 -0.82
C LYS A 77 -0.22 -11.65 -0.88
N LEU A 78 0.74 -11.57 0.05
CA LEU A 78 1.80 -10.55 0.06
C LEU A 78 2.68 -10.60 -1.18
N ARG A 79 2.95 -11.78 -1.71
CA ARG A 79 3.75 -11.97 -2.94
C ARG A 79 3.02 -11.54 -4.20
N TYR A 80 1.74 -11.89 -4.34
CA TYR A 80 1.03 -11.84 -5.63
C TYR A 80 -0.20 -10.95 -5.66
N THR A 81 -0.68 -10.50 -4.50
CA THR A 81 -1.96 -9.76 -4.43
C THR A 81 -1.84 -8.39 -3.80
N ILE A 82 -0.96 -8.23 -2.78
CA ILE A 82 -0.90 -7.02 -1.98
C ILE A 82 0.38 -6.23 -2.27
N GLY A 83 0.25 -4.95 -2.57
CA GLY A 83 1.33 -3.98 -2.66
C GLY A 83 1.21 -2.95 -1.56
N PHE A 84 2.34 -2.50 -1.01
CA PHE A 84 2.40 -1.46 0.01
C PHE A 84 3.17 -0.25 -0.48
N LEU A 85 2.67 0.93 -0.17
CA LEU A 85 3.42 2.17 -0.17
C LEU A 85 3.47 2.66 1.28
N PHE A 86 4.59 2.40 1.93
CA PHE A 86 4.83 2.80 3.31
C PHE A 86 5.22 4.27 3.41
N GLN A 87 5.00 4.87 4.57
CA GLN A 87 5.43 6.24 4.86
C GLN A 87 6.96 6.42 4.73
N ASN A 88 7.75 5.38 5.04
CA ASN A 88 9.20 5.32 4.84
C ASN A 88 9.60 4.69 3.50
N TYR A 89 8.71 4.70 2.51
CA TYR A 89 8.87 4.21 1.14
C TYR A 89 9.10 2.69 1.01
N GLY A 90 9.56 1.97 2.02
CA GLY A 90 9.85 0.53 2.01
C GLY A 90 10.93 0.16 0.99
N LEU A 91 11.95 0.99 0.87
CA LEU A 91 13.13 0.80 0.03
C LEU A 91 14.33 0.41 0.90
N SER A 92 15.27 -0.33 0.30
CA SER A 92 16.56 -0.62 0.94
C SER A 92 17.55 0.48 0.57
N ASP A 93 17.95 1.29 1.54
CA ASP A 93 18.72 2.53 1.35
C ASP A 93 20.10 2.30 0.75
N ASN A 94 20.77 1.21 1.11
CA ASN A 94 22.11 0.88 0.66
C ASN A 94 22.16 0.17 -0.69
N ASP A 95 21.01 -0.27 -1.20
CA ASP A 95 20.88 -0.95 -2.47
C ASP A 95 20.52 0.03 -3.60
N THR A 96 20.74 -0.43 -4.84
CA THR A 96 20.43 0.36 -6.03
C THR A 96 18.92 0.42 -6.29
N VAL A 97 18.48 1.43 -7.05
CA VAL A 97 17.13 1.52 -7.58
C VAL A 97 16.76 0.23 -8.32
N LEU A 98 17.63 -0.26 -9.20
CA LEU A 98 17.40 -1.50 -9.93
C LEU A 98 17.17 -2.69 -8.99
N TRP A 99 17.98 -2.85 -7.93
CA TRP A 99 17.81 -3.94 -6.96
C TRP A 99 16.44 -3.86 -6.28
N ASN A 100 16.07 -2.67 -5.79
CA ASN A 100 14.77 -2.43 -5.16
C ASN A 100 13.59 -2.75 -6.10
N MET A 101 13.70 -2.40 -7.37
CA MET A 101 12.68 -2.66 -8.37
C MET A 101 12.62 -4.15 -8.74
N MET A 102 13.77 -4.80 -8.92
CA MET A 102 13.87 -6.24 -9.22
C MET A 102 13.27 -7.08 -8.09
N SER A 103 13.45 -6.69 -6.83
CA SER A 103 12.84 -7.38 -5.68
C SER A 103 11.30 -7.43 -5.75
N ALA A 104 10.66 -6.37 -6.26
CA ALA A 104 9.21 -6.34 -6.48
C ALA A 104 8.75 -7.29 -7.59
N MET A 105 9.64 -7.60 -8.52
CA MET A 105 9.40 -8.50 -9.65
C MET A 105 9.93 -9.93 -9.42
N GLU A 106 10.36 -10.26 -8.19
CA GLU A 106 10.96 -11.59 -7.90
C GLU A 106 10.04 -12.73 -8.35
N TYR A 107 8.76 -12.62 -8.08
CA TYR A 107 7.75 -13.64 -8.39
C TYR A 107 7.08 -13.47 -9.76
N VAL A 108 7.51 -12.51 -10.57
CA VAL A 108 7.02 -12.33 -11.95
C VAL A 108 7.77 -13.31 -12.85
N LYS A 109 7.03 -14.19 -13.52
CA LYS A 109 7.57 -15.21 -14.43
C LYS A 109 7.88 -14.61 -15.80
N THR A 110 8.94 -13.81 -15.88
CA THR A 110 9.44 -13.26 -17.14
C THR A 110 10.96 -13.17 -17.10
N GLY A 111 11.59 -13.05 -18.27
CA GLY A 111 13.04 -12.98 -18.41
C GLY A 111 13.65 -11.72 -17.78
N LYS A 112 14.95 -11.79 -17.42
CA LYS A 112 15.66 -10.69 -16.76
C LYS A 112 15.66 -9.40 -17.58
N GLU A 113 15.85 -9.50 -18.89
CA GLU A 113 15.88 -8.34 -19.78
C GLU A 113 14.49 -7.68 -19.91
N GLU A 114 13.43 -8.49 -19.95
CA GLU A 114 12.06 -7.96 -19.97
C GLU A 114 11.71 -7.26 -18.65
N LYS A 115 12.15 -7.83 -17.52
CA LYS A 115 12.01 -7.14 -16.21
C LYS A 115 12.70 -5.78 -16.22
N LYS A 116 13.92 -5.67 -16.75
CA LYS A 116 14.64 -4.40 -16.87
C LYS A 116 13.88 -3.38 -17.73
N LYS A 117 13.31 -3.82 -18.87
CA LYS A 117 12.47 -2.94 -19.71
C LYS A 117 11.25 -2.43 -18.96
N CYS A 118 10.51 -3.31 -18.26
CA CYS A 118 9.38 -2.89 -17.44
C CYS A 118 9.79 -1.91 -16.34
N ILE A 119 10.95 -2.11 -15.71
CA ILE A 119 11.49 -1.22 -14.69
C ILE A 119 11.82 0.16 -15.29
N ALA A 120 12.54 0.20 -16.41
CA ALA A 120 12.87 1.46 -17.07
C ALA A 120 11.62 2.25 -17.46
N GLN A 121 10.60 1.59 -18.02
CA GLN A 121 9.32 2.21 -18.35
C GLN A 121 8.56 2.71 -17.11
N ALA A 122 8.64 2.00 -15.98
CA ALA A 122 8.00 2.44 -14.75
C ALA A 122 8.71 3.64 -14.14
N LEU A 123 10.05 3.68 -14.18
CA LEU A 123 10.84 4.84 -13.74
C LEU A 123 10.59 6.05 -14.63
N GLU A 124 10.53 5.87 -15.95
CA GLU A 124 10.19 6.92 -16.90
C GLU A 124 8.83 7.56 -16.58
N LYS A 125 7.81 6.76 -16.28
CA LYS A 125 6.47 7.26 -15.93
C LYS A 125 6.42 8.12 -14.67
N VAL A 126 7.39 7.97 -13.78
CA VAL A 126 7.52 8.80 -12.57
C VAL A 126 8.58 9.90 -12.74
N GLY A 127 9.03 10.16 -13.97
CA GLY A 127 10.00 11.22 -14.29
C GLY A 127 11.43 10.93 -13.80
N LEU A 128 11.80 9.66 -13.71
CA LEU A 128 13.14 9.22 -13.29
C LEU A 128 13.81 8.44 -14.41
N TYR A 129 14.90 8.99 -14.96
CA TYR A 129 15.64 8.40 -16.08
C TYR A 129 17.07 8.10 -15.68
N GLY A 130 17.57 6.91 -16.04
CA GLY A 130 18.98 6.59 -15.95
C GLY A 130 19.53 6.48 -14.52
N ILE A 131 18.65 6.34 -13.52
CA ILE A 131 19.03 6.28 -12.11
C ILE A 131 19.12 4.84 -11.57
N GLU A 132 18.96 3.83 -12.42
CA GLU A 132 18.84 2.42 -12.01
C GLU A 132 20.02 1.94 -11.17
N GLN A 133 21.23 2.50 -11.42
CA GLN A 133 22.46 2.14 -10.69
C GLN A 133 22.72 3.03 -9.46
N GLN A 134 21.96 4.09 -9.26
CA GLN A 134 22.08 4.94 -8.07
C GLN A 134 21.56 4.21 -6.84
N LYS A 135 22.19 4.43 -5.68
CA LYS A 135 21.71 3.93 -4.39
C LYS A 135 20.55 4.81 -3.90
N ILE A 136 19.61 4.20 -3.19
CA ILE A 136 18.45 4.92 -2.65
C ILE A 136 18.87 6.07 -1.73
N CYS A 137 19.90 5.88 -0.89
CA CYS A 137 20.40 6.91 0.00
C CYS A 137 20.99 8.15 -0.71
N GLN A 138 21.21 8.09 -2.03
CA GLN A 138 21.70 9.22 -2.84
C GLN A 138 20.55 10.05 -3.43
N LEU A 139 19.30 9.57 -3.31
CA LEU A 139 18.11 10.22 -3.85
C LEU A 139 17.47 11.14 -2.82
N SER A 140 16.88 12.23 -3.29
CA SER A 140 15.98 13.07 -2.48
C SER A 140 14.74 12.29 -2.03
N GLY A 141 14.08 12.73 -0.96
CA GLY A 141 12.86 12.08 -0.47
C GLY A 141 11.75 11.97 -1.53
N GLY A 142 11.58 12.99 -2.38
CA GLY A 142 10.63 12.95 -3.49
C GLY A 142 11.00 11.92 -4.57
N GLU A 143 12.30 11.77 -4.88
CA GLU A 143 12.77 10.73 -5.81
C GLU A 143 12.59 9.34 -5.22
N GLN A 144 12.91 9.12 -3.95
CA GLN A 144 12.67 7.85 -3.25
C GLN A 144 11.19 7.45 -3.29
N GLN A 145 10.31 8.41 -3.08
CA GLN A 145 8.87 8.16 -3.16
C GLN A 145 8.43 7.79 -4.57
N ARG A 146 8.94 8.49 -5.59
CA ARG A 146 8.68 8.13 -6.99
C ARG A 146 9.21 6.75 -7.35
N VAL A 147 10.38 6.35 -6.83
CA VAL A 147 10.88 4.96 -6.95
C VAL A 147 9.91 3.97 -6.28
N ALA A 148 9.40 4.27 -5.09
CA ALA A 148 8.43 3.41 -4.41
C ALA A 148 7.11 3.26 -5.19
N LEU A 149 6.63 4.32 -5.83
CA LEU A 149 5.49 4.27 -6.75
C LEU A 149 5.79 3.43 -7.99
N ALA A 150 6.94 3.62 -8.64
CA ALA A 150 7.37 2.80 -9.76
C ALA A 150 7.47 1.31 -9.37
N LYS A 151 7.94 1.02 -8.14
CA LYS A 151 7.99 -0.34 -7.57
C LYS A 151 6.59 -0.95 -7.46
N LEU A 152 5.55 -0.19 -7.06
CA LEU A 152 4.16 -0.64 -7.07
C LEU A 152 3.62 -0.91 -8.47
N MET A 153 4.05 -0.13 -9.47
CA MET A 153 3.60 -0.31 -10.85
C MET A 153 4.06 -1.64 -11.44
N VAL A 154 5.28 -2.08 -11.11
CA VAL A 154 5.86 -3.34 -11.63
C VAL A 154 5.49 -4.55 -10.77
N LYS A 155 5.03 -4.35 -9.53
CA LYS A 155 4.62 -5.44 -8.65
C LYS A 155 3.29 -6.05 -9.12
N PRO A 156 3.17 -7.39 -9.22
CA PRO A 156 1.90 -8.04 -9.47
C PRO A 156 1.02 -7.93 -8.22
N CYS A 157 0.15 -6.93 -8.16
CA CYS A 157 -0.78 -6.75 -7.05
C CYS A 157 -2.15 -6.29 -7.55
N GLU A 158 -3.20 -6.69 -6.85
CA GLU A 158 -4.59 -6.29 -7.08
C GLU A 158 -5.08 -5.31 -6.01
N LEU A 159 -4.43 -5.32 -4.84
CA LEU A 159 -4.68 -4.44 -3.71
C LEU A 159 -3.43 -3.60 -3.43
N ILE A 160 -3.59 -2.31 -3.35
CA ILE A 160 -2.57 -1.36 -2.93
C ILE A 160 -3.00 -0.77 -1.59
N LEU A 161 -2.12 -0.84 -0.61
CA LEU A 161 -2.29 -0.27 0.71
C LEU A 161 -1.26 0.84 0.91
N THR A 162 -1.71 2.01 1.34
CA THR A 162 -0.83 3.14 1.55
C THR A 162 -1.18 3.91 2.82
N ASP A 163 -0.15 4.24 3.58
CA ASP A 163 -0.27 5.00 4.82
C ASP A 163 0.33 6.40 4.62
N GLU A 164 -0.53 7.44 4.70
CA GLU A 164 -0.19 8.85 4.55
C GLU A 164 0.69 9.13 3.31
N PRO A 165 0.25 8.75 2.09
CA PRO A 165 1.10 8.77 0.90
C PRO A 165 1.57 10.16 0.48
N THR A 166 1.00 11.21 1.06
CA THR A 166 1.27 12.61 0.68
C THR A 166 1.66 13.50 1.86
N GLY A 167 1.82 12.93 3.05
CA GLY A 167 1.93 13.69 4.31
C GLY A 167 3.12 14.66 4.40
N ASN A 168 4.21 14.42 3.66
CA ASN A 168 5.43 15.25 3.68
C ASN A 168 5.74 15.87 2.31
N LEU A 169 4.75 15.97 1.42
CA LEU A 169 4.96 16.44 0.06
C LEU A 169 4.41 17.86 -0.15
N ASP A 170 5.09 18.61 -1.00
CA ASP A 170 4.53 19.78 -1.63
C ASP A 170 3.34 19.41 -2.54
N GLU A 171 2.61 20.42 -3.00
CA GLU A 171 1.38 20.24 -3.76
C GLU A 171 1.64 19.53 -5.11
N GLU A 172 2.73 19.83 -5.78
CA GLU A 172 3.09 19.25 -7.08
C GLU A 172 3.39 17.75 -6.94
N ASN A 173 4.23 17.37 -5.99
CA ASN A 173 4.56 15.97 -5.73
C ASN A 173 3.35 15.18 -5.21
N ARG A 174 2.45 15.81 -4.42
CA ARG A 174 1.18 15.24 -4.00
C ARG A 174 0.32 14.83 -5.20
N ASP A 175 0.15 15.74 -6.17
CA ASP A 175 -0.69 15.49 -7.35
C ASP A 175 -0.11 14.35 -8.20
N ILE A 176 1.20 14.26 -8.33
CA ILE A 176 1.88 13.14 -9.02
C ILE A 176 1.52 11.80 -8.34
N VAL A 177 1.65 11.72 -7.01
CA VAL A 177 1.34 10.50 -6.25
C VAL A 177 -0.10 10.08 -6.45
N VAL A 178 -1.04 11.02 -6.30
CA VAL A 178 -2.48 10.77 -6.43
C VAL A 178 -2.83 10.34 -7.85
N SER A 179 -2.26 10.99 -8.87
CA SER A 179 -2.45 10.64 -10.28
C SER A 179 -2.02 9.21 -10.55
N ILE A 180 -0.83 8.80 -10.08
CA ILE A 180 -0.34 7.42 -10.25
C ILE A 180 -1.22 6.41 -9.55
N LEU A 181 -1.66 6.67 -8.32
CA LEU A 181 -2.57 5.79 -7.59
C LEU A 181 -3.92 5.67 -8.30
N ARG A 182 -4.44 6.79 -8.86
CA ARG A 182 -5.67 6.78 -9.66
C ARG A 182 -5.51 6.00 -10.95
N ASP A 183 -4.38 6.14 -11.65
CA ASP A 183 -4.08 5.35 -12.86
C ASP A 183 -4.04 3.84 -12.55
N LEU A 184 -3.45 3.46 -11.41
CA LEU A 184 -3.42 2.07 -10.97
C LEU A 184 -4.83 1.56 -10.64
N ASN A 185 -5.67 2.40 -10.04
CA ASN A 185 -7.06 2.08 -9.76
C ASN A 185 -7.89 1.92 -11.05
N GLN A 186 -7.74 2.83 -12.03
CA GLN A 186 -8.41 2.72 -13.33
C GLN A 186 -8.02 1.45 -14.10
N LYS A 187 -6.86 0.87 -13.82
CA LYS A 187 -6.44 -0.45 -14.31
C LYS A 187 -7.02 -1.62 -13.51
N GLY A 188 -8.03 -1.36 -12.68
CA GLY A 188 -8.77 -2.36 -11.91
C GLY A 188 -8.17 -2.74 -10.56
N LYS A 189 -7.11 -2.05 -10.10
CA LYS A 189 -6.56 -2.30 -8.76
C LYS A 189 -7.44 -1.62 -7.70
N THR A 190 -7.59 -2.26 -6.55
CA THR A 190 -8.16 -1.64 -5.35
C THR A 190 -7.08 -0.84 -4.64
N VAL A 191 -7.37 0.40 -4.28
CA VAL A 191 -6.44 1.25 -3.51
C VAL A 191 -7.11 1.60 -2.18
N VAL A 192 -6.47 1.25 -1.07
CA VAL A 192 -6.90 1.64 0.27
C VAL A 192 -5.81 2.53 0.86
N MET A 193 -6.17 3.76 1.17
CA MET A 193 -5.25 4.71 1.77
C MET A 193 -5.73 5.18 3.14
N VAL A 194 -4.80 5.28 4.07
CA VAL A 194 -4.99 6.01 5.30
C VAL A 194 -4.56 7.45 5.06
N THR A 195 -5.41 8.40 5.41
CA THR A 195 -5.06 9.82 5.33
C THR A 195 -5.85 10.67 6.33
N HIS A 196 -5.24 11.76 6.74
CA HIS A 196 -5.90 12.85 7.47
C HIS A 196 -6.17 14.06 6.57
N ASP A 197 -5.74 14.03 5.29
CA ASP A 197 -5.96 15.10 4.33
C ASP A 197 -7.37 15.00 3.71
N PRO A 198 -8.27 15.98 3.99
CA PRO A 198 -9.63 15.98 3.47
C PRO A 198 -9.67 16.19 1.94
N VAL A 199 -8.65 16.83 1.35
CA VAL A 199 -8.57 17.03 -0.09
C VAL A 199 -8.30 15.70 -0.77
N LEU A 200 -7.38 14.92 -0.22
CA LEU A 200 -7.06 13.58 -0.72
C LEU A 200 -8.24 12.61 -0.54
N ALA A 201 -8.92 12.66 0.61
CA ALA A 201 -10.10 11.84 0.88
C ALA A 201 -11.23 12.11 -0.14
N LYS A 202 -11.46 13.37 -0.51
CA LYS A 202 -12.46 13.75 -1.54
C LYS A 202 -12.13 13.24 -2.95
N ARG A 203 -10.87 12.90 -3.21
CA ARG A 203 -10.45 12.31 -4.49
C ARG A 203 -10.65 10.78 -4.52
N CYS A 204 -11.10 10.17 -3.43
CA CYS A 204 -11.42 8.75 -3.35
C CYS A 204 -12.86 8.47 -3.74
N ASP A 205 -13.15 7.23 -4.15
CA ASP A 205 -14.50 6.80 -4.51
C ASP A 205 -15.36 6.56 -3.26
N GLU A 206 -14.71 6.20 -2.13
CA GLU A 206 -15.37 5.98 -0.84
C GLU A 206 -14.47 6.48 0.31
N VAL A 207 -15.11 6.93 1.38
CA VAL A 207 -14.46 7.35 2.63
C VAL A 207 -15.03 6.55 3.79
N ILE A 208 -14.15 5.86 4.51
CA ILE A 208 -14.47 5.14 5.74
C ILE A 208 -13.96 5.99 6.91
N LEU A 209 -14.87 6.34 7.81
CA LEU A 209 -14.52 7.07 9.03
C LEU A 209 -14.28 6.07 10.16
N LEU A 210 -13.06 6.06 10.68
CA LEU A 210 -12.71 5.27 11.85
C LEU A 210 -12.82 6.15 13.10
N GLU A 211 -13.73 5.78 13.99
CA GLU A 211 -13.94 6.48 15.25
C GLU A 211 -12.88 6.07 16.29
N LYS A 212 -12.56 6.99 17.18
CA LYS A 212 -11.70 6.68 18.33
C LYS A 212 -12.59 6.12 19.44
N HIS A 213 -12.36 4.87 19.81
CA HIS A 213 -12.94 4.31 21.03
C HIS A 213 -12.08 4.78 22.22
N ILE A 214 -12.73 5.54 23.10
CA ILE A 214 -12.13 6.09 24.35
C ILE A 214 -12.17 5.03 25.43
#